data_fd32cad120168a61475c619dd33d8895
#
_entry.id   fd32cad120168a61475c619dd33d8895
#
_cell.length_a   1.000
_cell.length_b   1.000
_cell.length_c   1.000
_cell.angle_alpha   90.00
_cell.angle_beta   90.00
_cell.angle_gamma   90.00
#
_symmetry.space_group_name_H-M   'P 1'
#
loop_
_entity.id
_entity.type
_entity.pdbx_description
1 polymer ?
#
loop_
_entity_poly.entity_id
_entity_poly.type
_entity_poly.pdbx_seq_one_letter_code
_entity_poly.pdbx_strand_id
1 'polypeptide(L)'
;LELDFVNPTKEPLKNNDKVYDFVAMVPLQVHHSITQIEQCKTLIVGGAKLCDTTKDILKDMMVNVYETYGMTETITHIAAKRITEKYFTVLPHANISQDERGCLVIEAPLVSEHLIVTNDIVEMPNDIQFAWIGRYDNLINSGGVKLVPEKIEQKLSDYIPYRFYVIGKKDVELGQKLVLVIEHSPYTLLPEAFESLEKYEKPKEIIFVEKFKETPNGKVLRRETINELVQ
;
A
#
# COMPACT_ATOMS: atom_id res chain seq x y z
N LEU A 1 -19.42 -25.26 -5.51
CA LEU A 1 -18.46 -24.21 -5.86
C LEU A 1 -17.63 -24.69 -7.03
N GLU A 2 -17.65 -23.97 -8.16
CA GLU A 2 -16.76 -24.21 -9.31
C GLU A 2 -15.58 -23.26 -9.18
N LEU A 3 -14.37 -23.78 -9.34
CA LEU A 3 -13.13 -23.01 -9.22
C LEU A 3 -12.35 -23.07 -10.53
N ASP A 4 -12.04 -21.90 -11.10
CA ASP A 4 -11.11 -21.77 -12.21
C ASP A 4 -9.74 -21.36 -11.70
N PHE A 5 -8.72 -22.11 -12.08
CA PHE A 5 -7.33 -21.81 -11.77
C PHE A 5 -6.62 -21.25 -13.00
N VAL A 6 -6.01 -20.09 -12.83
CA VAL A 6 -5.27 -19.43 -13.91
C VAL A 6 -3.79 -19.40 -13.53
N ASN A 7 -2.91 -19.66 -14.49
CA ASN A 7 -1.47 -19.50 -14.26
C ASN A 7 -1.15 -18.05 -13.83
N PRO A 8 -0.13 -17.84 -12.98
CA PRO A 8 0.28 -16.50 -12.58
C PRO A 8 0.57 -15.62 -13.80
N THR A 9 -0.25 -14.60 -13.99
CA THR A 9 -0.16 -13.64 -15.09
C THR A 9 -0.60 -12.26 -14.63
N LYS A 10 -0.19 -11.22 -15.36
CA LYS A 10 -0.65 -9.84 -15.11
C LYS A 10 -2.09 -9.61 -15.56
N GLU A 11 -2.60 -10.43 -16.51
CA GLU A 11 -3.93 -10.29 -17.14
C GLU A 11 -4.74 -11.59 -16.98
N PRO A 12 -5.17 -11.94 -15.75
CA PRO A 12 -5.82 -13.24 -15.48
C PRO A 12 -7.19 -13.42 -16.16
N LEU A 13 -7.85 -12.34 -16.54
CA LEU A 13 -9.16 -12.36 -17.23
C LEU A 13 -9.04 -12.26 -18.75
N LYS A 14 -7.83 -12.11 -19.30
CA LYS A 14 -7.63 -11.98 -20.74
C LYS A 14 -8.04 -13.25 -21.50
N ASN A 15 -8.71 -13.06 -22.63
CA ASN A 15 -9.21 -14.14 -23.50
C ASN A 15 -10.18 -15.10 -22.80
N ASN A 16 -10.94 -14.60 -21.84
CA ASN A 16 -11.93 -15.36 -21.11
C ASN A 16 -13.26 -14.59 -21.11
N ASP A 17 -14.31 -15.19 -21.66
CA ASP A 17 -15.65 -14.58 -21.75
C ASP A 17 -16.56 -15.01 -20.58
N LYS A 18 -16.03 -15.76 -19.60
CA LYS A 18 -16.80 -16.15 -18.41
C LYS A 18 -17.07 -14.97 -17.50
N VAL A 19 -18.24 -15.00 -16.87
CA VAL A 19 -18.59 -14.12 -15.76
C VAL A 19 -18.41 -14.88 -14.46
N TYR A 20 -17.65 -14.28 -13.53
CA TYR A 20 -17.33 -14.86 -12.25
C TYR A 20 -18.12 -14.21 -11.12
N ASP A 21 -18.64 -15.01 -10.21
CA ASP A 21 -19.28 -14.48 -8.99
C ASP A 21 -18.26 -13.85 -8.05
N PHE A 22 -17.04 -14.40 -8.02
CA PHE A 22 -15.99 -13.96 -7.13
C PHE A 22 -14.60 -14.13 -7.75
N VAL A 23 -13.75 -13.09 -7.66
CA VAL A 23 -12.37 -13.11 -8.13
C VAL A 23 -11.45 -12.50 -7.07
N ALA A 24 -10.25 -13.06 -6.92
CA ALA A 24 -9.19 -12.51 -6.09
C ALA A 24 -8.02 -12.07 -6.98
N MET A 25 -7.54 -10.84 -6.78
CA MET A 25 -6.42 -10.27 -7.54
C MET A 25 -5.47 -9.47 -6.63
N VAL A 26 -4.24 -9.27 -7.12
CA VAL A 26 -3.35 -8.24 -6.58
C VAL A 26 -3.51 -6.93 -7.38
N PRO A 27 -3.12 -5.76 -6.84
CA PRO A 27 -3.30 -4.47 -7.52
C PRO A 27 -2.74 -4.41 -8.94
N LEU A 28 -1.61 -5.07 -9.20
CA LEU A 28 -1.00 -5.14 -10.52
C LEU A 28 -1.92 -5.85 -11.54
N GLN A 29 -2.57 -6.92 -11.12
CA GLN A 29 -3.52 -7.66 -11.96
C GLN A 29 -4.78 -6.83 -12.25
N VAL A 30 -5.30 -6.13 -11.24
CA VAL A 30 -6.44 -5.21 -11.41
C VAL A 30 -6.11 -4.14 -12.44
N HIS A 31 -4.94 -3.51 -12.32
CA HIS A 31 -4.50 -2.47 -13.25
C HIS A 31 -4.46 -2.96 -14.71
N HIS A 32 -3.92 -4.15 -14.95
CA HIS A 32 -3.82 -4.72 -16.29
C HIS A 32 -5.13 -5.33 -16.82
N SER A 33 -6.08 -5.65 -15.94
CA SER A 33 -7.37 -6.26 -16.30
C SER A 33 -8.55 -5.28 -16.20
N ILE A 34 -8.29 -3.99 -16.12
CA ILE A 34 -9.32 -2.96 -15.82
C ILE A 34 -10.51 -3.03 -16.78
N THR A 35 -10.27 -3.30 -18.07
CA THR A 35 -11.31 -3.41 -19.10
C THR A 35 -12.14 -4.70 -19.01
N GLN A 36 -11.67 -5.70 -18.26
CA GLN A 36 -12.35 -6.98 -18.06
C GLN A 36 -12.97 -7.12 -16.66
N ILE A 37 -12.80 -6.13 -15.77
CA ILE A 37 -13.26 -6.22 -14.38
C ILE A 37 -14.77 -6.45 -14.26
N GLU A 38 -15.58 -5.99 -15.20
CA GLU A 38 -17.02 -6.23 -15.22
C GLU A 38 -17.42 -7.71 -15.47
N GLN A 39 -16.47 -8.57 -15.83
CA GLN A 39 -16.64 -10.03 -15.76
C GLN A 39 -16.71 -10.58 -14.33
N CYS A 40 -16.47 -9.74 -13.32
CA CYS A 40 -16.52 -10.11 -11.91
C CYS A 40 -17.72 -9.45 -11.23
N LYS A 41 -18.55 -10.21 -10.49
CA LYS A 41 -19.58 -9.62 -9.63
C LYS A 41 -18.97 -9.08 -8.34
N THR A 42 -18.01 -9.81 -7.77
CA THR A 42 -17.27 -9.41 -6.57
C THR A 42 -15.78 -9.63 -6.79
N LEU A 43 -14.99 -8.59 -6.53
CA LEU A 43 -13.54 -8.59 -6.61
C LEU A 43 -12.95 -8.30 -5.23
N ILE A 44 -12.07 -9.16 -4.74
CA ILE A 44 -11.21 -8.82 -3.61
C ILE A 44 -9.80 -8.49 -4.10
N VAL A 45 -9.20 -7.48 -3.51
CA VAL A 45 -7.84 -7.03 -3.85
C VAL A 45 -6.99 -7.04 -2.60
N GLY A 46 -5.92 -7.81 -2.63
CA GLY A 46 -5.02 -7.97 -1.49
C GLY A 46 -3.54 -7.89 -1.87
N GLY A 47 -2.66 -7.95 -0.87
CA GLY A 47 -1.21 -7.98 -1.03
C GLY A 47 -0.54 -6.60 -1.11
N ALA A 48 -1.24 -5.56 -1.55
CA ALA A 48 -0.79 -4.16 -1.52
C ALA A 48 -1.98 -3.20 -1.62
N LYS A 49 -1.75 -1.91 -1.35
CA LYS A 49 -2.76 -0.85 -1.50
C LYS A 49 -3.07 -0.62 -3.00
N LEU A 50 -4.34 -0.50 -3.35
CA LEU A 50 -4.76 0.02 -4.66
C LEU A 50 -4.41 1.51 -4.76
N CYS A 51 -3.91 1.94 -5.92
CA CYS A 51 -3.72 3.37 -6.17
C CYS A 51 -5.07 4.08 -6.34
N ASP A 52 -5.11 5.36 -5.97
CA ASP A 52 -6.36 6.11 -5.93
C ASP A 52 -6.96 6.29 -7.33
N THR A 53 -6.13 6.44 -8.38
CA THR A 53 -6.60 6.48 -9.78
C THR A 53 -7.32 5.19 -10.21
N THR A 54 -6.81 4.02 -9.81
CA THR A 54 -7.48 2.73 -10.08
C THR A 54 -8.79 2.63 -9.29
N LYS A 55 -8.81 3.09 -8.02
CA LYS A 55 -10.04 3.13 -7.22
C LYS A 55 -11.11 4.00 -7.85
N ASP A 56 -10.73 5.17 -8.37
CA ASP A 56 -11.68 6.09 -9.01
C ASP A 56 -12.33 5.46 -10.23
N ILE A 57 -11.56 4.75 -11.07
CA ILE A 57 -12.12 4.00 -12.19
C ILE A 57 -13.09 2.90 -11.71
N LEU A 58 -12.68 2.14 -10.70
CA LEU A 58 -13.48 1.01 -10.17
C LEU A 58 -14.78 1.45 -9.48
N LYS A 59 -14.84 2.66 -8.92
CA LYS A 59 -16.06 3.20 -8.29
C LYS A 59 -17.22 3.35 -9.26
N ASP A 60 -16.93 3.61 -10.53
CA ASP A 60 -17.92 3.83 -11.57
C ASP A 60 -18.36 2.51 -12.25
N MET A 61 -17.74 1.38 -11.90
CA MET A 61 -18.06 0.06 -12.45
C MET A 61 -19.12 -0.68 -11.61
N MET A 62 -19.88 -1.54 -12.28
CA MET A 62 -20.92 -2.38 -11.62
C MET A 62 -20.33 -3.63 -10.97
N VAL A 63 -19.27 -3.47 -10.16
CA VAL A 63 -18.56 -4.54 -9.48
C VAL A 63 -18.43 -4.21 -8.00
N ASN A 64 -18.67 -5.20 -7.12
CA ASN A 64 -18.40 -5.04 -5.70
C ASN A 64 -16.90 -5.25 -5.43
N VAL A 65 -16.17 -4.17 -5.19
CA VAL A 65 -14.70 -4.24 -4.98
C VAL A 65 -14.37 -4.01 -3.52
N TYR A 66 -13.56 -4.93 -2.96
CA TYR A 66 -13.07 -4.87 -1.60
C TYR A 66 -11.54 -4.92 -1.56
N GLU A 67 -10.93 -4.04 -0.79
CA GLU A 67 -9.55 -4.22 -0.33
C GLU A 67 -9.54 -5.15 0.87
N THR A 68 -8.58 -6.06 0.93
CA THR A 68 -8.41 -6.99 2.04
C THR A 68 -7.09 -6.75 2.77
N TYR A 69 -7.08 -7.00 4.07
CA TYR A 69 -5.89 -6.95 4.90
C TYR A 69 -5.61 -8.31 5.52
N GLY A 70 -4.37 -8.75 5.41
CA GLY A 70 -3.83 -9.98 5.96
C GLY A 70 -2.34 -10.09 5.68
N MET A 71 -1.70 -11.04 6.28
CA MET A 71 -0.26 -11.28 6.16
C MET A 71 0.04 -12.78 6.25
N THR A 72 1.31 -13.15 6.06
CA THR A 72 1.72 -14.56 6.13
C THR A 72 1.39 -15.17 7.48
N GLU A 73 1.57 -14.41 8.54
CA GLU A 73 1.33 -14.81 9.92
C GLU A 73 -0.14 -15.07 10.24
N THR A 74 -1.06 -14.45 9.46
CA THR A 74 -2.50 -14.68 9.59
C THR A 74 -3.03 -15.72 8.61
N ILE A 75 -2.18 -16.28 7.72
CA ILE A 75 -2.51 -17.26 6.68
C ILE A 75 -3.55 -16.74 5.68
N THR A 76 -4.54 -16.00 6.15
CA THR A 76 -5.67 -15.47 5.38
C THR A 76 -5.97 -14.02 5.75
N HIS A 77 -7.00 -13.46 5.10
CA HIS A 77 -7.46 -12.11 5.38
C HIS A 77 -8.13 -12.05 6.76
N ILE A 78 -7.79 -11.02 7.54
CA ILE A 78 -8.41 -10.76 8.85
C ILE A 78 -9.36 -9.54 8.83
N ALA A 79 -9.30 -8.75 7.78
CA ALA A 79 -10.17 -7.60 7.60
C ALA A 79 -10.41 -7.30 6.13
N ALA A 80 -11.52 -6.63 5.84
CA ALA A 80 -11.87 -6.15 4.51
C ALA A 80 -12.58 -4.80 4.59
N LYS A 81 -12.52 -4.04 3.49
CA LYS A 81 -13.29 -2.80 3.31
C LYS A 81 -13.72 -2.63 1.85
N ARG A 82 -14.82 -1.97 1.59
CA ARG A 82 -15.11 -1.47 0.24
C ARG A 82 -14.09 -0.42 -0.17
N ILE A 83 -13.80 -0.30 -1.45
CA ILE A 83 -12.84 0.71 -1.96
C ILE A 83 -13.28 2.15 -1.66
N THR A 84 -14.57 2.37 -1.37
CA THR A 84 -15.15 3.65 -0.99
C THR A 84 -15.06 3.94 0.51
N GLU A 85 -14.67 2.96 1.32
CA GLU A 85 -14.58 3.09 2.77
C GLU A 85 -13.16 3.43 3.22
N LYS A 86 -13.05 4.22 4.28
CA LYS A 86 -11.76 4.56 4.91
C LYS A 86 -11.22 3.38 5.73
N TYR A 87 -12.07 2.74 6.51
CA TYR A 87 -11.67 1.77 7.52
C TYR A 87 -11.90 0.34 7.07
N PHE A 88 -10.94 -0.53 7.34
CA PHE A 88 -11.14 -1.98 7.29
C PHE A 88 -12.02 -2.40 8.44
N THR A 89 -12.96 -3.29 8.17
CA THR A 89 -13.76 -3.97 9.20
C THR A 89 -13.18 -5.37 9.42
N VAL A 90 -12.93 -5.70 10.67
CA VAL A 90 -12.35 -6.98 11.08
C VAL A 90 -13.36 -8.11 10.88
N LEU A 91 -12.89 -9.23 10.37
CA LEU A 91 -13.71 -10.43 10.14
C LEU A 91 -13.94 -11.18 11.47
N PRO A 92 -15.05 -11.94 11.61
CA PRO A 92 -15.46 -12.53 12.88
C PRO A 92 -14.47 -13.49 13.56
N HIS A 93 -13.45 -13.96 12.83
CA HIS A 93 -12.46 -14.90 13.35
C HIS A 93 -11.21 -14.23 13.94
N ALA A 94 -11.17 -12.91 13.98
CA ALA A 94 -10.05 -12.14 14.50
C ALA A 94 -10.53 -11.02 15.44
N ASN A 95 -9.68 -10.68 16.39
CA ASN A 95 -9.77 -9.49 17.22
C ASN A 95 -8.54 -8.61 16.96
N ILE A 96 -8.66 -7.31 17.19
CA ILE A 96 -7.58 -6.38 17.02
C ILE A 96 -7.41 -5.48 18.23
N SER A 97 -6.20 -5.03 18.46
CA SER A 97 -5.83 -3.97 19.41
C SER A 97 -4.65 -3.18 18.87
N GLN A 98 -4.22 -2.20 19.62
CA GLN A 98 -3.08 -1.36 19.26
C GLN A 98 -2.05 -1.40 20.39
N ASP A 99 -0.77 -1.53 20.04
CA ASP A 99 0.32 -1.44 21.01
C ASP A 99 0.73 0.01 21.32
N GLU A 100 1.67 0.20 22.25
CA GLU A 100 2.18 1.52 22.67
C GLU A 100 2.86 2.30 21.53
N ARG A 101 3.27 1.62 20.44
CA ARG A 101 3.85 2.25 19.24
C ARG A 101 2.79 2.75 18.26
N GLY A 102 1.51 2.44 18.52
CA GLY A 102 0.42 2.68 17.59
C GLY A 102 0.33 1.62 16.49
N CYS A 103 0.95 0.45 16.69
CA CYS A 103 0.93 -0.64 15.73
C CYS A 103 -0.19 -1.62 16.01
N LEU A 104 -0.74 -2.21 14.93
CA LEU A 104 -1.79 -3.20 15.00
C LEU A 104 -1.29 -4.48 15.68
N VAL A 105 -2.06 -4.97 16.63
CA VAL A 105 -1.92 -6.29 17.26
C VAL A 105 -3.14 -7.12 16.88
N ILE A 106 -2.91 -8.35 16.40
CA ILE A 106 -3.95 -9.24 15.91
C ILE A 106 -4.00 -10.48 16.79
N GLU A 107 -5.19 -10.83 17.23
CA GLU A 107 -5.52 -12.09 17.88
C GLU A 107 -6.45 -12.88 16.95
N ALA A 108 -5.96 -13.98 16.39
CA ALA A 108 -6.71 -14.80 15.46
C ALA A 108 -6.51 -16.30 15.79
N PRO A 109 -7.15 -16.81 16.86
CA PRO A 109 -6.83 -18.11 17.45
C PRO A 109 -7.10 -19.32 16.52
N LEU A 110 -7.89 -19.12 15.46
CA LEU A 110 -8.12 -20.17 14.45
C LEU A 110 -6.96 -20.33 13.47
N VAL A 111 -6.04 -19.38 13.41
CA VAL A 111 -4.91 -19.37 12.44
C VAL A 111 -3.54 -19.17 13.08
N SER A 112 -3.49 -18.63 14.31
CA SER A 112 -2.25 -18.45 15.07
C SER A 112 -2.51 -18.65 16.56
N GLU A 113 -1.66 -19.45 17.22
CA GLU A 113 -1.72 -19.67 18.68
C GLU A 113 -1.23 -18.46 19.47
N HIS A 114 -0.52 -17.54 18.85
CA HIS A 114 0.08 -16.38 19.48
C HIS A 114 -0.47 -15.08 18.95
N LEU A 115 -0.42 -14.03 19.77
CA LEU A 115 -0.67 -12.66 19.32
C LEU A 115 0.33 -12.28 18.23
N ILE A 116 -0.17 -11.72 17.15
CA ILE A 116 0.65 -11.22 16.05
C ILE A 116 0.84 -9.71 16.27
N VAL A 117 2.01 -9.34 16.77
CA VAL A 117 2.40 -7.94 16.97
C VAL A 117 3.03 -7.45 15.67
N THR A 118 2.33 -6.55 14.97
CA THR A 118 2.78 -6.07 13.66
C THR A 118 3.68 -4.83 13.79
N ASN A 119 4.24 -4.39 12.65
CA ASN A 119 4.83 -3.06 12.50
C ASN A 119 3.95 -2.14 11.64
N ASP A 120 2.68 -2.45 11.50
CA ASP A 120 1.71 -1.64 10.76
C ASP A 120 1.05 -0.62 11.68
N ILE A 121 1.38 0.65 11.50
CA ILE A 121 0.78 1.77 12.22
C ILE A 121 -0.65 1.93 11.72
N VAL A 122 -1.60 2.01 12.64
CA VAL A 122 -3.02 2.11 12.33
C VAL A 122 -3.71 3.24 13.10
N GLU A 123 -4.82 3.72 12.55
CA GLU A 123 -5.83 4.52 13.24
C GLU A 123 -7.03 3.62 13.53
N MET A 124 -7.39 3.47 14.79
CA MET A 124 -8.53 2.65 15.22
C MET A 124 -9.65 3.55 15.75
N PRO A 125 -10.77 3.70 15.01
CA PRO A 125 -11.94 4.45 15.53
C PRO A 125 -12.73 3.65 16.57
N ASN A 126 -12.62 2.33 16.58
CA ASN A 126 -13.24 1.39 17.50
C ASN A 126 -12.52 0.01 17.46
N ASP A 127 -13.00 -0.95 18.24
CA ASP A 127 -12.36 -2.26 18.45
C ASP A 127 -12.48 -3.22 17.25
N ILE A 128 -13.27 -2.88 16.24
CA ILE A 128 -13.49 -3.73 15.05
C ILE A 128 -13.12 -3.07 13.73
N GLN A 129 -12.59 -1.84 13.77
CA GLN A 129 -12.23 -1.10 12.56
C GLN A 129 -10.88 -0.43 12.69
N PHE A 130 -10.14 -0.41 11.59
CA PHE A 130 -8.88 0.32 11.51
C PHE A 130 -8.61 0.85 10.11
N ALA A 131 -7.84 1.94 10.02
CA ALA A 131 -7.20 2.40 8.79
C ALA A 131 -5.70 2.17 8.89
N TRP A 132 -5.11 1.55 7.88
CA TRP A 132 -3.66 1.41 7.78
C TRP A 132 -3.03 2.77 7.41
N ILE A 133 -2.02 3.17 8.15
CA ILE A 133 -1.37 4.47 8.04
C ILE A 133 0.01 4.35 7.38
N GLY A 134 0.78 3.32 7.76
CA GLY A 134 2.12 3.11 7.27
C GLY A 134 2.85 2.05 8.09
N ARG A 135 4.17 1.92 7.85
CA ARG A 135 5.02 0.96 8.55
C ARG A 135 5.90 1.66 9.59
N TYR A 136 5.94 1.13 10.80
CA TYR A 136 6.81 1.61 11.87
C TYR A 136 8.30 1.57 11.46
N ASP A 137 8.69 0.54 10.70
CA ASP A 137 10.05 0.38 10.18
C ASP A 137 10.46 1.47 9.18
N ASN A 138 9.48 2.14 8.56
CA ASN A 138 9.70 3.19 7.57
C ASN A 138 9.72 4.59 8.18
N LEU A 139 9.38 4.73 9.47
CA LEU A 139 9.36 6.04 10.12
C LEU A 139 10.69 6.78 9.91
N ILE A 140 10.58 8.04 9.53
CA ILE A 140 11.71 8.95 9.36
C ILE A 140 11.75 9.88 10.56
N ASN A 141 12.89 9.90 11.26
CA ASN A 141 13.11 10.85 12.37
C ASN A 141 13.97 12.02 11.87
N SER A 142 13.31 13.10 11.49
CA SER A 142 13.94 14.30 10.93
C SER A 142 13.88 15.44 11.93
N GLY A 143 15.01 15.77 12.53
CA GLY A 143 15.09 16.84 13.52
C GLY A 143 14.19 16.64 14.75
N GLY A 144 13.99 15.40 15.19
CA GLY A 144 13.11 15.03 16.30
C GLY A 144 11.63 14.86 15.92
N VAL A 145 11.26 15.14 14.67
CA VAL A 145 9.90 14.95 14.17
C VAL A 145 9.79 13.55 13.54
N LYS A 146 8.84 12.74 14.00
CA LYS A 146 8.54 11.43 13.39
C LYS A 146 7.59 11.62 12.20
N LEU A 147 8.07 11.32 11.01
CA LEU A 147 7.31 11.40 9.76
C LEU A 147 6.96 10.00 9.28
N VAL A 148 5.73 9.83 8.81
CA VAL A 148 5.24 8.59 8.19
C VAL A 148 5.33 8.75 6.68
N PRO A 149 6.29 8.07 6.00
CA PRO A 149 6.49 8.22 4.54
C PRO A 149 5.22 8.00 3.73
N GLU A 150 4.45 6.99 4.09
CA GLU A 150 3.25 6.58 3.36
C GLU A 150 2.15 7.67 3.35
N LYS A 151 2.07 8.50 4.40
CA LYS A 151 1.19 9.68 4.41
C LYS A 151 1.66 10.76 3.44
N ILE A 152 2.96 10.97 3.37
CA ILE A 152 3.57 11.95 2.45
C ILE A 152 3.43 11.46 1.01
N GLU A 153 3.68 10.18 0.78
CA GLU A 153 3.50 9.53 -0.53
C GLU A 153 2.04 9.67 -1.00
N GLN A 154 1.07 9.50 -0.12
CA GLN A 154 -0.34 9.69 -0.47
C GLN A 154 -0.65 11.12 -0.91
N LYS A 155 -0.13 12.15 -0.23
CA LYS A 155 -0.30 13.55 -0.63
C LYS A 155 0.35 13.88 -1.98
N LEU A 156 1.47 13.21 -2.30
CA LEU A 156 2.21 13.42 -3.54
C LEU A 156 1.66 12.61 -4.72
N SER A 157 0.84 11.59 -4.49
CA SER A 157 0.36 10.67 -5.53
C SER A 157 -0.47 11.34 -6.63
N ASP A 158 -1.16 12.44 -6.31
CA ASP A 158 -1.95 13.19 -7.28
C ASP A 158 -1.09 14.05 -8.23
N TYR A 159 0.18 14.30 -7.88
CA TYR A 159 1.08 15.19 -8.60
C TYR A 159 2.23 14.45 -9.32
N ILE A 160 2.55 13.23 -8.89
CA ILE A 160 3.65 12.45 -9.44
C ILE A 160 3.09 11.23 -10.19
N PRO A 161 3.08 11.23 -11.53
CA PRO A 161 2.47 10.16 -12.32
C PRO A 161 3.37 8.91 -12.43
N TYR A 162 4.58 8.97 -11.90
CA TYR A 162 5.56 7.89 -11.93
C TYR A 162 5.61 7.15 -10.61
N ARG A 163 6.27 6.00 -10.59
CA ARG A 163 6.53 5.28 -9.34
C ARG A 163 7.51 6.08 -8.50
N PHE A 164 7.18 6.27 -7.24
CA PHE A 164 8.03 6.99 -6.30
C PHE A 164 7.85 6.47 -4.88
N TYR A 165 8.76 6.85 -4.01
CA TYR A 165 8.65 6.65 -2.57
C TYR A 165 9.43 7.71 -1.82
N VAL A 166 9.13 7.84 -0.52
CA VAL A 166 9.82 8.73 0.40
C VAL A 166 10.63 7.90 1.39
N ILE A 167 11.85 8.35 1.71
CA ILE A 167 12.74 7.66 2.64
C ILE A 167 13.60 8.64 3.43
N GLY A 168 14.05 8.22 4.63
CA GLY A 168 15.04 8.93 5.42
C GLY A 168 16.47 8.58 4.98
N LYS A 169 17.28 9.59 4.64
CA LYS A 169 18.71 9.47 4.39
C LYS A 169 19.48 10.11 5.56
N LYS A 170 20.58 9.51 5.99
CA LYS A 170 21.41 10.08 7.06
C LYS A 170 21.76 11.55 6.79
N ASP A 171 21.64 12.37 7.79
CA ASP A 171 21.93 13.79 7.76
C ASP A 171 22.60 14.21 9.08
N VAL A 172 23.60 15.09 9.02
CA VAL A 172 24.41 15.47 10.17
C VAL A 172 23.63 16.35 11.15
N GLU A 173 22.74 17.22 10.64
CA GLU A 173 21.99 18.17 11.46
C GLU A 173 20.66 17.58 11.93
N LEU A 174 19.96 16.85 11.05
CA LEU A 174 18.60 16.37 11.28
C LEU A 174 18.56 14.91 11.78
N GLY A 175 19.71 14.21 11.82
CA GLY A 175 19.77 12.76 12.00
C GLY A 175 19.34 12.02 10.75
N GLN A 176 18.14 12.34 10.25
CA GLN A 176 17.66 11.91 8.92
C GLN A 176 17.03 13.08 8.19
N LYS A 177 17.35 13.26 6.91
CA LYS A 177 16.61 14.13 5.99
C LYS A 177 15.65 13.33 5.14
N LEU A 178 14.51 13.92 4.84
CA LEU A 178 13.49 13.34 3.98
C LEU A 178 13.90 13.47 2.53
N VAL A 179 13.92 12.34 1.81
CA VAL A 179 14.29 12.24 0.40
C VAL A 179 13.13 11.64 -0.39
N LEU A 180 12.78 12.28 -1.50
CA LEU A 180 11.84 11.77 -2.49
C LEU A 180 12.63 11.05 -3.60
N VAL A 181 12.27 9.80 -3.88
CA VAL A 181 12.92 8.98 -4.93
C VAL A 181 11.89 8.65 -6.00
N ILE A 182 12.20 8.98 -7.25
CA ILE A 182 11.28 8.83 -8.39
C ILE A 182 11.94 7.92 -9.45
N GLU A 183 11.19 6.91 -9.91
CA GLU A 183 11.60 6.01 -10.99
C GLU A 183 11.30 6.66 -12.35
N HIS A 184 12.16 7.57 -12.76
CA HIS A 184 12.09 8.29 -14.04
C HIS A 184 13.39 9.02 -14.34
N SER A 185 13.59 9.43 -15.58
CA SER A 185 14.61 10.43 -15.91
C SER A 185 14.30 11.77 -15.23
N PRO A 186 15.30 12.60 -14.90
CA PRO A 186 15.09 13.88 -14.23
C PRO A 186 14.09 14.79 -14.97
N TYR A 187 13.13 15.35 -14.24
CA TYR A 187 12.19 16.38 -14.71
C TYR A 187 11.89 17.37 -13.60
N THR A 188 11.25 18.49 -13.94
CA THR A 188 10.87 19.49 -12.95
C THR A 188 9.50 19.15 -12.38
N LEU A 189 9.44 18.91 -11.07
CA LEU A 189 8.18 18.79 -10.33
C LEU A 189 7.49 20.14 -10.21
N LEU A 190 6.18 20.16 -10.35
CA LEU A 190 5.39 21.37 -10.16
C LEU A 190 5.43 21.80 -8.69
N PRO A 191 5.58 23.09 -8.39
CA PRO A 191 5.59 23.60 -7.00
C PRO A 191 4.36 23.19 -6.19
N GLU A 192 3.21 23.07 -6.84
CA GLU A 192 1.92 22.66 -6.26
C GLU A 192 1.98 21.27 -5.60
N ALA A 193 2.85 20.38 -6.08
CA ALA A 193 3.08 19.08 -5.46
C ALA A 193 3.52 19.18 -3.98
N PHE A 194 4.17 20.28 -3.62
CA PHE A 194 4.69 20.50 -2.27
C PHE A 194 3.82 21.44 -1.42
N GLU A 195 2.76 22.03 -1.99
CA GLU A 195 1.88 22.95 -1.25
C GLU A 195 1.02 22.19 -0.22
N SER A 196 0.61 20.95 -0.54
CA SER A 196 -0.15 20.08 0.36
C SER A 196 0.68 19.53 1.52
N LEU A 197 2.01 19.67 1.46
CA LEU A 197 2.94 19.15 2.46
C LEU A 197 3.19 20.18 3.55
N GLU A 198 3.20 19.72 4.80
CA GLU A 198 3.64 20.54 5.93
C GLU A 198 5.14 20.85 5.84
N LYS A 199 5.60 21.82 6.60
CA LYS A 199 7.00 22.30 6.59
C LYS A 199 8.03 21.17 6.72
N TYR A 200 7.77 20.20 7.59
CA TYR A 200 8.68 19.06 7.85
C TYR A 200 8.51 17.90 6.89
N GLU A 201 7.39 17.84 6.17
CA GLU A 201 7.10 16.82 5.16
C GLU A 201 7.73 17.11 3.80
N LYS A 202 8.24 18.34 3.59
CA LYS A 202 8.87 18.73 2.32
C LYS A 202 10.22 18.05 2.14
N PRO A 203 10.42 17.28 1.05
CA PRO A 203 11.68 16.64 0.77
C PRO A 203 12.84 17.65 0.70
N LYS A 204 13.96 17.31 1.32
CA LYS A 204 15.19 18.08 1.25
C LYS A 204 16.05 17.72 0.03
N GLU A 205 15.78 16.57 -0.56
CA GLU A 205 16.49 16.06 -1.73
C GLU A 205 15.50 15.28 -2.59
N ILE A 206 15.62 15.40 -3.92
CA ILE A 206 14.87 14.61 -4.88
C ILE A 206 15.89 13.82 -5.69
N ILE A 207 15.70 12.51 -5.77
CA ILE A 207 16.58 11.59 -6.49
C ILE A 207 15.77 10.92 -7.59
N PHE A 208 16.31 10.93 -8.80
CA PHE A 208 15.75 10.20 -9.92
C PHE A 208 16.57 8.95 -10.18
N VAL A 209 15.90 7.83 -10.41
CA VAL A 209 16.51 6.54 -10.73
C VAL A 209 15.87 5.95 -11.98
N GLU A 210 16.65 5.23 -12.78
CA GLU A 210 16.10 4.57 -13.97
C GLU A 210 15.12 3.46 -13.60
N LYS A 211 15.43 2.70 -12.54
CA LYS A 211 14.62 1.58 -12.08
C LYS A 211 14.83 1.32 -10.60
N PHE A 212 13.73 0.98 -9.91
CA PHE A 212 13.77 0.53 -8.52
C PHE A 212 14.32 -0.90 -8.43
N LYS A 213 15.07 -1.16 -7.36
CA LYS A 213 15.36 -2.54 -6.95
C LYS A 213 14.10 -3.17 -6.35
N GLU A 214 13.83 -4.38 -6.76
CA GLU A 214 12.62 -5.10 -6.35
C GLU A 214 12.95 -6.54 -5.96
N THR A 215 12.12 -7.08 -5.08
CA THR A 215 12.07 -8.51 -4.82
C THR A 215 11.45 -9.24 -6.04
N PRO A 216 11.61 -10.58 -6.17
CA PRO A 216 11.00 -11.33 -7.28
C PRO A 216 9.48 -11.16 -7.43
N ASN A 217 8.78 -10.82 -6.35
CA ASN A 217 7.34 -10.55 -6.33
C ASN A 217 6.98 -9.06 -6.47
N GLY A 218 7.94 -8.21 -6.88
CA GLY A 218 7.71 -6.80 -7.24
C GLY A 218 7.66 -5.81 -6.07
N LYS A 219 8.08 -6.22 -4.85
CA LYS A 219 8.16 -5.30 -3.72
C LYS A 219 9.43 -4.44 -3.83
N VAL A 220 9.27 -3.10 -3.77
CA VAL A 220 10.40 -2.16 -3.84
C VAL A 220 11.30 -2.26 -2.61
N LEU A 221 12.59 -2.44 -2.86
CA LEU A 221 13.66 -2.45 -1.87
C LEU A 221 14.21 -1.04 -1.69
N ARG A 222 13.48 -0.20 -0.95
CA ARG A 222 13.72 1.25 -0.82
C ARG A 222 15.17 1.59 -0.45
N ARG A 223 15.72 0.92 0.58
CA ARG A 223 17.09 1.18 1.08
C ARG A 223 18.16 0.73 0.08
N GLU A 224 17.96 -0.40 -0.58
CA GLU A 224 18.92 -0.93 -1.54
C GLU A 224 18.99 -0.08 -2.80
N THR A 225 17.84 0.45 -3.25
CA THR A 225 17.79 1.39 -4.38
C THR A 225 18.64 2.63 -4.14
N ILE A 226 18.62 3.21 -2.94
CA ILE A 226 19.42 4.41 -2.62
C ILE A 226 20.89 4.08 -2.38
N ASN A 227 21.23 2.96 -1.76
CA ASN A 227 22.61 2.64 -1.40
C ASN A 227 23.51 2.49 -2.63
N GLU A 228 22.98 2.12 -3.80
CA GLU A 228 23.75 2.07 -5.05
C GLU A 228 24.12 3.46 -5.59
N LEU A 229 23.36 4.49 -5.25
CA LEU A 229 23.60 5.85 -5.74
C LEU A 229 24.67 6.60 -4.92
N VAL A 230 25.12 6.01 -3.83
CA VAL A 230 26.09 6.62 -2.88
C VAL A 230 27.48 5.95 -3.03
N GLN A 231 27.62 4.96 -3.93
CA GLN A 231 28.91 4.41 -4.35
C GLN A 231 29.42 5.14 -5.60
#